data_821f2156384f1674a18ec1cd9b047fbe
#
_entry.id   821f2156384f1674a18ec1cd9b047fbe
#
_cell.length_a   1.000
_cell.length_b   1.000
_cell.length_c   1.000
_cell.angle_alpha   90.00
_cell.angle_beta   90.00
_cell.angle_gamma   90.00
#
_symmetry.space_group_name_H-M   'P 1'
#
loop_
_entity.id
_entity.type
_entity.pdbx_description
1 polymer ?
#
loop_
_entity_poly.entity_id
_entity_poly.type
_entity_poly.pdbx_seq_one_letter_code
_entity_poly.pdbx_strand_id
1 'polypeptide(L)'
;MNYELKKALACAMMAIALLPVAAQPKYSGTLSVERKTEGDSLDARREEKQYVDAYHEAVDRERHPGGFDFNLSFWMKDDRRKHRSTFECFSGGLGIGFLHTMNGPENVSTAMGRSLEISWADAIGLAYNINSKNAFSLGMGFLWRNYRMTGRYRFLEATDGAVDVVPYPAGANPKFSRLHTMQVTLPLRYIHHFNRKVDCSLGAEFAFNSGINKHTRTLKTRYTLDGERYKDMQRDVHINPTNVNLMATVSWSWIGLYARYTPSSAFDTDYGPKFQSLSVGVMLFGF
;
A
#
# COMPACT_ATOMS: atom_id res chain seq x y z
N MET A 1 4.98 -20.79 -11.59
CA MET A 1 3.72 -20.08 -11.92
C MET A 1 3.31 -20.50 -13.30
N ASN A 2 2.16 -21.17 -13.43
CA ASN A 2 1.66 -21.72 -14.67
C ASN A 2 1.46 -20.60 -15.71
N TYR A 3 1.78 -20.90 -16.96
CA TYR A 3 1.62 -20.01 -18.11
C TYR A 3 0.21 -19.42 -18.22
N GLU A 4 -0.80 -20.18 -17.80
CA GLU A 4 -2.20 -19.76 -17.75
C GLU A 4 -2.48 -18.64 -16.72
N LEU A 5 -1.78 -18.65 -15.58
CA LEU A 5 -1.91 -17.59 -14.56
C LEU A 5 -1.30 -16.27 -15.05
N LYS A 6 -0.22 -16.34 -15.84
CA LYS A 6 0.39 -15.15 -16.48
C LYS A 6 -0.54 -14.55 -17.52
N LYS A 7 -1.21 -15.39 -18.33
CA LYS A 7 -2.22 -14.94 -19.29
C LYS A 7 -3.43 -14.31 -18.59
N ALA A 8 -3.94 -14.94 -17.54
CA ALA A 8 -5.08 -14.42 -16.79
C ALA A 8 -4.76 -13.04 -16.16
N LEU A 9 -3.55 -12.87 -15.61
CA LEU A 9 -3.10 -11.59 -15.04
C LEU A 9 -2.91 -10.51 -16.12
N ALA A 10 -2.34 -10.88 -17.28
CA ALA A 10 -2.19 -9.97 -18.41
C ALA A 10 -3.53 -9.60 -19.04
N CYS A 11 -4.48 -10.54 -19.15
CA CYS A 11 -5.84 -10.26 -19.61
C CYS A 11 -6.62 -9.38 -18.62
N ALA A 12 -6.46 -9.59 -17.32
CA ALA A 12 -7.08 -8.72 -16.31
C ALA A 12 -6.51 -7.29 -16.38
N MET A 13 -5.20 -7.14 -16.57
CA MET A 13 -4.59 -5.81 -16.74
C MET A 13 -4.99 -5.15 -18.06
N MET A 14 -5.12 -5.90 -19.16
CA MET A 14 -5.65 -5.37 -20.44
C MET A 14 -7.14 -5.05 -20.38
N ALA A 15 -7.95 -5.83 -19.69
CA ALA A 15 -9.38 -5.55 -19.52
C ALA A 15 -9.62 -4.26 -18.74
N ILE A 16 -8.76 -3.92 -17.78
CA ILE A 16 -8.79 -2.64 -17.05
C ILE A 16 -8.37 -1.47 -17.97
N ALA A 17 -7.48 -1.70 -18.93
CA ALA A 17 -7.02 -0.68 -19.89
C ALA A 17 -7.97 -0.46 -21.09
N LEU A 18 -8.91 -1.41 -21.33
CA LEU A 18 -9.82 -1.38 -22.47
C LEU A 18 -11.28 -1.07 -22.10
N LEU A 19 -11.54 -0.61 -20.87
CA LEU A 19 -12.87 -0.07 -20.55
C LEU A 19 -13.14 1.12 -21.48
N PRO A 20 -14.23 1.10 -22.26
CA PRO A 20 -14.48 2.15 -23.24
C PRO A 20 -14.68 3.47 -22.49
N VAL A 21 -13.87 4.45 -22.87
CA VAL A 21 -14.13 5.85 -22.55
C VAL A 21 -15.48 6.16 -23.17
N ALA A 22 -16.52 6.20 -22.34
CA ALA A 22 -17.87 6.55 -22.77
C ALA A 22 -17.78 7.93 -23.43
N ALA A 23 -18.18 7.98 -24.69
CA ALA A 23 -18.16 9.17 -25.51
C ALA A 23 -18.92 10.29 -24.79
N GLN A 24 -18.24 11.39 -24.54
CA GLN A 24 -18.85 12.59 -23.99
C GLN A 24 -19.91 13.11 -24.99
N PRO A 25 -21.15 13.35 -24.57
CA PRO A 25 -22.10 14.03 -25.41
C PRO A 25 -21.65 15.48 -25.63
N LYS A 26 -21.40 15.85 -26.88
CA LYS A 26 -21.14 17.24 -27.26
C LYS A 26 -22.44 18.01 -27.12
N TYR A 27 -22.61 18.75 -26.05
CA TYR A 27 -23.62 19.79 -25.96
C TYR A 27 -23.04 21.12 -26.46
N SER A 28 -23.35 21.49 -27.68
CA SER A 28 -23.22 22.86 -28.18
C SER A 28 -24.60 23.56 -28.02
N GLY A 29 -24.82 24.15 -26.87
CA GLY A 29 -25.94 25.04 -26.63
C GLY A 29 -25.42 26.46 -26.50
N THR A 30 -25.59 27.26 -27.55
CA THR A 30 -25.36 28.72 -27.50
C THR A 30 -26.51 29.36 -26.76
N LEU A 31 -26.33 29.76 -25.50
CA LEU A 31 -27.28 30.59 -24.76
C LEU A 31 -27.04 32.05 -25.13
N SER A 32 -27.97 32.60 -25.90
CA SER A 32 -28.08 34.06 -26.13
C SER A 32 -28.73 34.70 -24.87
N VAL A 33 -27.96 35.41 -24.10
CA VAL A 33 -28.43 36.20 -22.97
C VAL A 33 -28.89 37.57 -23.51
N GLU A 34 -30.19 37.81 -23.58
CA GLU A 34 -30.74 39.14 -23.73
C GLU A 34 -30.53 39.97 -22.47
N ARG A 35 -29.75 41.04 -22.61
CA ARG A 35 -29.45 41.99 -21.54
C ARG A 35 -30.64 42.93 -21.32
N LYS A 36 -31.37 42.77 -20.20
CA LYS A 36 -32.34 43.75 -19.73
C LYS A 36 -31.70 44.70 -18.72
N THR A 37 -31.94 45.98 -18.93
CA THR A 37 -31.33 47.15 -18.29
C THR A 37 -31.74 47.35 -16.83
N GLU A 38 -30.74 47.76 -16.05
CA GLU A 38 -30.67 48.52 -14.79
C GLU A 38 -31.89 48.70 -13.90
N GLY A 39 -31.81 48.13 -12.70
CA GLY A 39 -32.59 48.45 -11.51
C GLY A 39 -32.70 47.21 -10.60
N ASP A 40 -31.85 47.06 -9.60
CA ASP A 40 -31.74 46.03 -8.60
C ASP A 40 -30.56 45.05 -8.81
N SER A 41 -29.36 45.59 -8.68
CA SER A 41 -28.14 44.82 -9.01
C SER A 41 -27.69 43.82 -7.94
N LEU A 42 -28.31 43.79 -6.77
CA LEU A 42 -27.93 42.85 -5.68
C LEU A 42 -28.85 41.64 -5.58
N ASP A 43 -30.15 41.83 -5.78
CA ASP A 43 -31.12 40.71 -5.72
C ASP A 43 -31.07 39.88 -7.00
N ALA A 44 -30.92 40.49 -8.16
CA ALA A 44 -30.73 39.80 -9.43
C ALA A 44 -29.43 38.94 -9.43
N ARG A 45 -28.36 39.43 -8.82
CA ARG A 45 -27.13 38.63 -8.64
C ARG A 45 -27.28 37.47 -7.65
N ARG A 46 -28.14 37.63 -6.63
CA ARG A 46 -28.46 36.55 -5.70
C ARG A 46 -29.33 35.48 -6.37
N GLU A 47 -30.31 35.88 -7.12
CA GLU A 47 -31.17 34.94 -7.86
C GLU A 47 -30.39 34.21 -8.95
N GLU A 48 -29.55 34.91 -9.70
CA GLU A 48 -28.68 34.30 -10.71
C GLU A 48 -27.72 33.30 -10.07
N LYS A 49 -27.11 33.63 -8.93
CA LYS A 49 -26.22 32.73 -8.19
C LYS A 49 -26.97 31.51 -7.63
N GLN A 50 -28.20 31.71 -7.08
CA GLN A 50 -29.04 30.61 -6.64
C GLN A 50 -29.49 29.70 -7.79
N TYR A 51 -29.79 30.29 -8.95
CA TYR A 51 -30.15 29.52 -10.14
C TYR A 51 -28.99 28.73 -10.71
N VAL A 52 -27.81 29.32 -10.77
CA VAL A 52 -26.57 28.67 -11.20
C VAL A 52 -26.17 27.54 -10.22
N ASP A 53 -26.25 27.78 -8.92
CA ASP A 53 -25.97 26.78 -7.89
C ASP A 53 -26.97 25.63 -7.93
N ALA A 54 -28.29 25.91 -8.12
CA ALA A 54 -29.34 24.90 -8.27
C ALA A 54 -29.20 24.10 -9.58
N TYR A 55 -28.78 24.76 -10.67
CA TYR A 55 -28.53 24.12 -11.96
C TYR A 55 -27.32 23.18 -11.86
N HIS A 56 -26.23 23.62 -11.24
CA HIS A 56 -25.08 22.78 -10.98
C HIS A 56 -25.41 21.60 -10.07
N GLU A 57 -26.22 21.80 -9.04
CA GLU A 57 -26.69 20.75 -8.15
C GLU A 57 -27.59 19.74 -8.87
N ALA A 58 -28.47 20.21 -9.77
CA ALA A 58 -29.32 19.34 -10.58
C ALA A 58 -28.54 18.54 -11.62
N VAL A 59 -27.59 19.17 -12.31
CA VAL A 59 -26.71 18.51 -13.28
C VAL A 59 -25.80 17.49 -12.59
N ASP A 60 -25.33 17.79 -11.38
CA ASP A 60 -24.54 16.85 -10.59
C ASP A 60 -25.37 15.68 -10.06
N ARG A 61 -26.66 15.88 -9.73
CA ARG A 61 -27.59 14.78 -9.40
C ARG A 61 -27.92 13.89 -10.59
N GLU A 62 -28.08 14.44 -11.78
CA GLU A 62 -28.31 13.65 -12.99
C GLU A 62 -27.03 12.93 -13.48
N ARG A 63 -25.85 13.50 -13.22
CA ARG A 63 -24.58 12.88 -13.63
C ARG A 63 -24.20 11.65 -12.82
N HIS A 64 -24.68 11.49 -11.57
CA HIS A 64 -24.16 10.46 -10.68
C HIS A 64 -25.19 9.71 -9.83
N PRO A 65 -26.22 9.09 -10.39
CA PRO A 65 -26.91 8.03 -9.68
C PRO A 65 -26.07 6.76 -9.77
N GLY A 66 -25.08 6.60 -8.89
CA GLY A 66 -24.28 5.38 -8.79
C GLY A 66 -23.18 5.21 -9.85
N GLY A 67 -22.66 6.28 -10.43
CA GLY A 67 -21.60 6.24 -11.43
C GLY A 67 -20.25 5.81 -10.84
N PHE A 68 -19.52 5.00 -11.59
CA PHE A 68 -18.13 4.65 -11.32
C PHE A 68 -17.24 5.79 -11.84
N ASP A 69 -16.58 6.50 -10.93
CA ASP A 69 -15.70 7.60 -11.30
C ASP A 69 -14.23 7.13 -11.28
N PHE A 70 -13.61 7.10 -12.46
CA PHE A 70 -12.21 6.72 -12.62
C PHE A 70 -11.34 7.96 -12.45
N ASN A 71 -11.09 8.35 -11.20
CA ASN A 71 -10.28 9.52 -10.90
C ASN A 71 -8.84 9.15 -10.62
N LEU A 72 -8.01 9.14 -11.66
CA LEU A 72 -6.55 9.00 -11.58
C LEU A 72 -5.85 10.26 -11.06
N SER A 73 -6.57 11.27 -10.61
CA SER A 73 -5.95 12.50 -10.11
C SER A 73 -5.32 12.28 -8.73
N PHE A 74 -4.10 11.81 -8.80
CA PHE A 74 -3.12 11.57 -7.78
C PHE A 74 -2.75 12.82 -6.96
N TRP A 75 -3.04 14.02 -7.46
CA TRP A 75 -2.40 15.26 -7.08
C TRP A 75 -3.26 16.28 -6.34
N MET A 76 -4.57 16.12 -6.26
CA MET A 76 -5.46 17.15 -5.74
C MET A 76 -6.36 16.65 -4.60
N LYS A 77 -5.83 16.70 -3.38
CA LYS A 77 -6.56 16.31 -2.18
C LYS A 77 -7.56 17.38 -1.67
N ASP A 78 -7.49 18.60 -2.19
CA ASP A 78 -8.13 19.75 -1.54
C ASP A 78 -9.59 20.02 -1.96
N ASP A 79 -10.00 19.71 -3.19
CA ASP A 79 -11.36 20.04 -3.67
C ASP A 79 -12.36 18.87 -3.70
N ARG A 80 -11.89 17.64 -3.44
CA ARG A 80 -12.68 16.42 -3.68
C ARG A 80 -13.73 16.08 -2.61
N ARG A 81 -13.76 16.77 -1.49
CA ARG A 81 -14.65 16.39 -0.37
C ARG A 81 -16.06 16.94 -0.46
N LYS A 82 -16.35 17.79 -1.42
CA LYS A 82 -17.71 18.32 -1.61
C LYS A 82 -18.61 17.36 -2.39
N HIS A 83 -18.04 16.55 -3.31
CA HIS A 83 -18.80 15.59 -4.12
C HIS A 83 -18.00 14.27 -4.23
N ARG A 84 -18.12 13.42 -3.21
CA ARG A 84 -17.56 12.07 -3.30
C ARG A 84 -18.51 11.16 -4.05
N SER A 85 -18.04 10.58 -5.14
CA SER A 85 -18.73 9.47 -5.78
C SER A 85 -18.76 8.26 -4.84
N THR A 86 -19.78 7.41 -5.00
CA THR A 86 -19.94 6.20 -4.18
C THR A 86 -18.71 5.28 -4.30
N PHE A 87 -18.12 5.21 -5.50
CA PHE A 87 -16.91 4.44 -5.78
C PHE A 87 -15.82 5.35 -6.34
N GLU A 88 -14.63 5.25 -5.80
CA GLU A 88 -13.45 5.99 -6.25
C GLU A 88 -12.27 5.04 -6.47
N CYS A 89 -11.58 5.19 -7.62
CA CYS A 89 -10.26 4.61 -7.81
C CYS A 89 -9.21 5.55 -7.23
N PHE A 90 -8.25 4.99 -6.52
CA PHE A 90 -7.16 5.78 -5.95
C PHE A 90 -5.84 5.00 -6.01
N SER A 91 -4.75 5.73 -5.86
CA SER A 91 -3.44 5.15 -5.57
C SER A 91 -3.01 5.59 -4.17
N GLY A 92 -2.51 4.64 -3.41
CA GLY A 92 -2.05 4.89 -2.05
C GLY A 92 -0.60 5.36 -1.98
N GLY A 93 -0.13 5.55 -0.76
CA GLY A 93 1.17 6.13 -0.48
C GLY A 93 2.33 5.13 -0.52
N LEU A 94 3.53 5.69 -0.67
CA LEU A 94 4.79 5.00 -0.42
C LEU A 94 5.15 5.08 1.05
N GLY A 95 5.37 3.92 1.69
CA GLY A 95 5.75 3.80 3.08
C GLY A 95 7.20 3.35 3.24
N ILE A 96 7.88 3.94 4.22
CA ILE A 96 9.19 3.50 4.69
C ILE A 96 9.09 3.36 6.20
N GLY A 97 9.47 2.20 6.73
CA GLY A 97 9.39 1.91 8.16
C GLY A 97 10.54 1.08 8.67
N PHE A 98 10.68 1.10 9.98
CA PHE A 98 11.57 0.21 10.72
C PHE A 98 10.83 -1.04 11.12
N LEU A 99 11.50 -2.17 10.99
CA LEU A 99 10.96 -3.50 11.23
C LEU A 99 11.60 -4.10 12.47
N HIS A 100 10.77 -4.60 13.37
CA HIS A 100 11.19 -5.30 14.59
C HIS A 100 10.56 -6.69 14.67
N THR A 101 11.36 -7.69 15.07
CA THR A 101 10.87 -9.05 15.34
C THR A 101 10.44 -9.17 16.80
N MET A 102 9.33 -9.86 17.03
CA MET A 102 8.75 -10.10 18.35
C MET A 102 8.38 -11.57 18.49
N ASN A 103 8.26 -12.02 19.73
CA ASN A 103 7.80 -13.37 20.07
C ASN A 103 8.55 -14.50 19.35
N GLY A 104 9.84 -14.28 19.10
CA GLY A 104 10.73 -15.27 18.51
C GLY A 104 11.68 -15.86 19.55
N PRO A 105 12.44 -16.91 19.17
CA PRO A 105 13.54 -17.43 20.01
C PRO A 105 14.54 -16.33 20.36
N GLU A 106 15.22 -16.44 21.50
CA GLU A 106 16.18 -15.42 21.98
C GLU A 106 17.32 -15.12 21.00
N ASN A 107 17.69 -16.08 20.19
CA ASN A 107 18.70 -15.93 19.14
C ASN A 107 18.18 -15.19 17.89
N VAL A 108 16.84 -15.03 17.74
CA VAL A 108 16.24 -14.25 16.65
C VAL A 108 16.02 -12.83 17.12
N SER A 109 17.07 -12.02 17.02
CA SER A 109 17.00 -10.60 17.33
C SER A 109 17.36 -9.77 16.09
N THR A 110 16.43 -8.96 15.62
CA THR A 110 16.68 -8.03 14.51
C THR A 110 17.15 -6.67 15.03
N ALA A 111 18.11 -6.11 14.34
CA ALA A 111 18.55 -4.73 14.59
C ALA A 111 17.48 -3.78 14.03
N MET A 112 16.59 -3.25 14.88
CA MET A 112 15.46 -2.41 14.50
C MET A 112 15.88 -1.23 13.60
N GLY A 113 16.95 -0.50 13.94
CA GLY A 113 17.43 0.63 13.13
C GLY A 113 18.09 0.26 11.79
N ARG A 114 18.23 -1.04 11.48
CA ARG A 114 18.84 -1.55 10.25
C ARG A 114 17.94 -2.50 9.49
N SER A 115 16.80 -2.87 10.07
CA SER A 115 15.74 -3.65 9.44
C SER A 115 14.72 -2.70 8.89
N LEU A 116 14.51 -2.74 7.57
CA LEU A 116 13.70 -1.77 6.85
C LEU A 116 12.54 -2.46 6.14
N GLU A 117 11.42 -1.77 6.13
CA GLU A 117 10.25 -2.08 5.33
C GLU A 117 10.01 -0.94 4.34
N ILE A 118 9.76 -1.29 3.08
CA ILE A 118 9.29 -0.37 2.05
C ILE A 118 7.97 -0.93 1.55
N SER A 119 6.95 -0.11 1.49
CA SER A 119 5.63 -0.51 1.02
C SER A 119 5.07 0.50 0.02
N TRP A 120 4.46 -0.02 -1.02
CA TRP A 120 3.54 0.76 -1.85
C TRP A 120 2.14 0.22 -1.55
N ALA A 121 1.53 0.79 -0.54
CA ALA A 121 0.18 0.42 -0.14
C ALA A 121 -0.81 0.95 -1.18
N ASP A 122 -1.68 0.07 -1.67
CA ASP A 122 -2.67 0.39 -2.71
C ASP A 122 -2.05 1.04 -3.96
N ALA A 123 -1.11 0.36 -4.61
CA ALA A 123 -0.63 0.80 -5.92
C ALA A 123 -1.81 1.08 -6.88
N ILE A 124 -2.85 0.27 -6.75
CA ILE A 124 -4.18 0.48 -7.32
C ILE A 124 -5.19 0.14 -6.22
N GLY A 125 -6.15 1.02 -5.95
CA GLY A 125 -7.19 0.82 -4.95
C GLY A 125 -8.55 1.29 -5.41
N LEU A 126 -9.58 0.68 -4.82
CA LEU A 126 -10.98 1.05 -4.93
C LEU A 126 -11.48 1.45 -3.56
N ALA A 127 -12.12 2.59 -3.44
CA ALA A 127 -12.79 3.04 -2.23
C ALA A 127 -14.31 3.06 -2.45
N TYR A 128 -15.04 2.52 -1.48
CA TYR A 128 -16.47 2.66 -1.36
C TYR A 128 -16.78 3.65 -0.25
N ASN A 129 -17.30 4.81 -0.61
CA ASN A 129 -17.67 5.87 0.32
C ASN A 129 -19.06 5.64 0.88
N ILE A 130 -19.16 5.29 2.16
CA ILE A 130 -20.44 5.12 2.86
C ILE A 130 -21.10 6.50 3.06
N ASN A 131 -20.27 7.47 3.44
CA ASN A 131 -20.66 8.86 3.66
C ASN A 131 -19.41 9.76 3.57
N SER A 132 -19.59 11.06 3.79
CA SER A 132 -18.48 12.04 3.73
C SER A 132 -17.34 11.80 4.72
N LYS A 133 -17.57 10.97 5.75
CA LYS A 133 -16.58 10.68 6.81
C LYS A 133 -16.02 9.27 6.77
N ASN A 134 -16.73 8.31 6.19
CA ASN A 134 -16.41 6.89 6.30
C ASN A 134 -16.33 6.24 4.94
N ALA A 135 -15.29 5.45 4.72
CA ALA A 135 -15.10 4.67 3.51
C ALA A 135 -14.49 3.30 3.83
N PHE A 136 -14.80 2.32 2.99
CA PHE A 136 -14.02 1.09 2.89
C PHE A 136 -13.14 1.15 1.65
N SER A 137 -11.94 0.59 1.75
CA SER A 137 -11.05 0.48 0.60
C SER A 137 -10.54 -0.95 0.45
N LEU A 138 -10.43 -1.36 -0.80
CA LEU A 138 -9.77 -2.59 -1.22
C LEU A 138 -8.71 -2.21 -2.24
N GLY A 139 -7.50 -2.70 -2.09
CA GLY A 139 -6.40 -2.36 -2.98
C GLY A 139 -5.51 -3.54 -3.32
N MET A 140 -4.52 -3.25 -4.15
CA MET A 140 -3.37 -4.10 -4.43
C MET A 140 -2.10 -3.29 -4.25
N GLY A 141 -1.13 -3.85 -3.54
CA GLY A 141 0.12 -3.18 -3.22
C GLY A 141 1.33 -4.11 -3.25
N PHE A 142 2.45 -3.54 -2.90
CA PHE A 142 3.74 -4.24 -2.82
C PHE A 142 4.40 -3.95 -1.48
N LEU A 143 5.05 -4.96 -0.93
CA LEU A 143 5.70 -4.89 0.35
C LEU A 143 7.08 -5.55 0.27
N TRP A 144 8.13 -4.78 0.53
CA TRP A 144 9.51 -5.23 0.62
C TRP A 144 9.95 -5.17 2.07
N ARG A 145 10.45 -6.30 2.59
CA ARG A 145 10.95 -6.41 3.96
C ARG A 145 12.38 -6.90 3.96
N ASN A 146 13.17 -6.31 4.82
CA ASN A 146 14.56 -6.65 5.02
C ASN A 146 14.83 -6.85 6.52
N TYR A 147 14.76 -8.10 6.97
CA TYR A 147 15.04 -8.50 8.35
C TYR A 147 16.55 -8.63 8.53
N ARG A 148 17.18 -7.71 9.23
CA ARG A 148 18.60 -7.74 9.48
C ARG A 148 18.88 -8.14 10.93
N MET A 149 19.64 -9.23 11.10
CA MET A 149 20.04 -9.75 12.41
C MET A 149 20.99 -8.79 13.13
N THR A 150 20.93 -8.83 14.47
CA THR A 150 22.01 -8.29 15.32
C THR A 150 23.30 -9.06 15.05
N GLY A 151 24.45 -8.44 15.23
CA GLY A 151 25.75 -9.05 14.86
C GLY A 151 26.18 -10.27 15.65
N ARG A 152 25.36 -10.84 16.53
CA ARG A 152 25.69 -12.03 17.32
C ARG A 152 25.38 -13.34 16.60
N TYR A 153 24.29 -13.37 15.84
CA TYR A 153 23.76 -14.55 15.18
C TYR A 153 23.59 -14.31 13.69
N ARG A 154 23.61 -15.39 12.92
CA ARG A 154 23.36 -15.39 11.49
C ARG A 154 22.32 -16.43 11.12
N PHE A 155 21.61 -16.18 10.04
CA PHE A 155 20.83 -17.21 9.37
C PHE A 155 21.74 -18.13 8.60
N LEU A 156 21.51 -19.43 8.72
CA LEU A 156 22.20 -20.48 7.97
C LEU A 156 21.13 -21.43 7.43
N GLU A 157 21.14 -21.68 6.14
CA GLU A 157 20.27 -22.69 5.53
C GLU A 157 20.99 -24.05 5.62
N ALA A 158 20.30 -25.04 6.17
CA ALA A 158 20.76 -26.42 6.24
C ALA A 158 20.52 -27.15 4.90
N THR A 159 21.04 -28.34 4.76
CA THR A 159 20.99 -29.14 3.53
C THR A 159 19.53 -29.54 3.14
N ASP A 160 18.66 -29.61 4.12
CA ASP A 160 17.22 -29.90 3.98
C ASP A 160 16.37 -28.66 3.60
N GLY A 161 16.99 -27.49 3.45
CA GLY A 161 16.33 -26.23 3.16
C GLY A 161 15.76 -25.51 4.37
N ALA A 162 15.94 -26.08 5.58
CA ALA A 162 15.56 -25.40 6.81
C ALA A 162 16.55 -24.26 7.14
N VAL A 163 16.06 -23.21 7.74
CA VAL A 163 16.87 -22.04 8.13
C VAL A 163 17.05 -22.03 9.64
N ASP A 164 18.28 -22.23 10.07
CA ASP A 164 18.67 -22.12 11.45
C ASP A 164 19.29 -20.77 11.80
N VAL A 165 19.26 -20.44 13.08
CA VAL A 165 19.92 -19.25 13.63
C VAL A 165 21.09 -19.69 14.47
N VAL A 166 22.28 -19.52 13.93
CA VAL A 166 23.52 -19.97 14.54
C VAL A 166 24.45 -18.80 14.87
N PRO A 167 25.31 -18.91 15.89
CA PRO A 167 26.33 -17.91 16.16
C PRO A 167 27.31 -17.82 14.99
N TYR A 168 27.98 -16.67 14.86
CA TYR A 168 29.11 -16.57 13.95
C TYR A 168 30.27 -17.43 14.45
N PRO A 169 31.18 -17.94 13.56
CA PRO A 169 32.36 -18.60 13.95
C PRO A 169 33.22 -17.79 14.92
N ALA A 170 33.94 -18.43 15.82
CA ALA A 170 34.85 -17.74 16.73
C ALA A 170 35.88 -16.91 15.94
N GLY A 171 36.14 -15.67 16.35
CA GLY A 171 37.05 -14.76 15.64
C GLY A 171 36.42 -14.06 14.40
N ALA A 172 35.23 -14.43 14.01
CA ALA A 172 34.59 -13.78 12.89
C ALA A 172 34.15 -12.34 13.21
N ASN A 173 34.35 -11.43 12.24
CA ASN A 173 33.86 -10.06 12.29
C ASN A 173 32.59 -9.98 11.45
N PRO A 174 31.37 -9.95 12.07
CA PRO A 174 30.10 -9.96 11.36
C PRO A 174 29.84 -8.63 10.67
N LYS A 175 29.47 -8.67 9.40
CA LYS A 175 28.99 -7.49 8.66
C LYS A 175 27.48 -7.40 8.67
N PHE A 176 26.81 -8.45 8.25
CA PHE A 176 25.36 -8.61 8.34
C PHE A 176 24.91 -10.03 8.00
N SER A 177 23.78 -10.41 8.57
CA SER A 177 22.92 -11.49 8.09
C SER A 177 21.51 -10.95 7.94
N ARG A 178 20.86 -11.20 6.81
CA ARG A 178 19.55 -10.64 6.50
C ARG A 178 18.69 -11.58 5.67
N LEU A 179 17.41 -11.59 5.96
CA LEU A 179 16.36 -12.15 5.13
C LEU A 179 15.67 -11.00 4.37
N HIS A 180 15.57 -11.13 3.06
CA HIS A 180 14.87 -10.21 2.19
C HIS A 180 13.66 -10.90 1.60
N THR A 181 12.47 -10.27 1.72
CA THR A 181 11.22 -10.77 1.17
C THR A 181 10.51 -9.69 0.37
N MET A 182 9.82 -10.09 -0.70
CA MET A 182 8.94 -9.25 -1.47
C MET A 182 7.56 -9.91 -1.56
N GLN A 183 6.54 -9.16 -1.24
CA GLN A 183 5.15 -9.63 -1.17
C GLN A 183 4.26 -8.77 -2.04
N VAL A 184 3.27 -9.38 -2.67
CA VAL A 184 2.10 -8.68 -3.21
C VAL A 184 1.05 -8.64 -2.11
N THR A 185 0.42 -7.51 -1.92
CA THR A 185 -0.54 -7.30 -0.82
C THR A 185 -1.91 -6.91 -1.34
N LEU A 186 -2.95 -7.38 -0.66
CA LEU A 186 -4.34 -7.00 -0.86
C LEU A 186 -4.86 -6.39 0.45
N PRO A 187 -4.69 -5.08 0.65
CA PRO A 187 -5.21 -4.39 1.81
C PRO A 187 -6.73 -4.18 1.72
N LEU A 188 -7.42 -4.52 2.80
CA LEU A 188 -8.82 -4.18 3.05
C LEU A 188 -8.87 -3.28 4.27
N ARG A 189 -9.31 -2.03 4.12
CA ARG A 189 -9.26 -1.03 5.18
C ARG A 189 -10.58 -0.29 5.34
N TYR A 190 -10.87 0.06 6.57
CA TYR A 190 -11.84 1.08 6.92
C TYR A 190 -11.10 2.41 7.11
N ILE A 191 -11.60 3.47 6.49
CA ILE A 191 -11.03 4.81 6.52
C ILE A 191 -12.02 5.75 7.18
N HIS A 192 -11.57 6.46 8.20
CA HIS A 192 -12.36 7.50 8.86
C HIS A 192 -11.71 8.88 8.64
N HIS A 193 -12.47 9.80 8.09
CA HIS A 193 -12.04 11.18 7.84
C HIS A 193 -12.51 12.07 8.99
N PHE A 194 -11.61 12.48 9.87
CA PHE A 194 -11.93 13.40 10.96
C PHE A 194 -12.22 14.81 10.44
N ASN A 195 -11.37 15.29 9.54
CA ASN A 195 -11.50 16.59 8.90
C ASN A 195 -10.88 16.57 7.50
N ARG A 196 -10.77 17.73 6.85
CA ARG A 196 -10.20 17.82 5.49
C ARG A 196 -8.76 17.37 5.37
N LYS A 197 -8.00 17.34 6.47
CA LYS A 197 -6.56 17.06 6.48
C LYS A 197 -6.18 15.78 7.21
N VAL A 198 -7.04 15.31 8.13
CA VAL A 198 -6.72 14.19 9.02
C VAL A 198 -7.61 13.01 8.72
N ASP A 199 -6.97 11.90 8.41
CA ASP A 199 -7.62 10.61 8.16
C ASP A 199 -6.98 9.55 9.06
N CYS A 200 -7.81 8.61 9.55
CA CYS A 200 -7.35 7.38 10.18
C CYS A 200 -7.81 6.19 9.37
N SER A 201 -7.00 5.17 9.26
CA SER A 201 -7.44 3.90 8.72
C SER A 201 -7.00 2.72 9.57
N LEU A 202 -7.84 1.69 9.58
CA LEU A 202 -7.56 0.41 10.22
C LEU A 202 -8.00 -0.70 9.27
N GLY A 203 -7.20 -1.76 9.16
CA GLY A 203 -7.57 -2.87 8.29
C GLY A 203 -6.64 -4.06 8.37
N ALA A 204 -7.01 -5.07 7.58
CA ALA A 204 -6.21 -6.27 7.35
C ALA A 204 -5.62 -6.21 5.94
N GLU A 205 -4.43 -6.75 5.79
CA GLU A 205 -3.72 -6.84 4.53
C GLU A 205 -3.30 -8.29 4.32
N PHE A 206 -3.84 -8.90 3.28
CA PHE A 206 -3.42 -10.24 2.86
C PHE A 206 -2.15 -10.09 2.02
N ALA A 207 -1.06 -10.68 2.47
CA ALA A 207 0.24 -10.61 1.83
C ALA A 207 0.63 -11.97 1.27
N PHE A 208 0.94 -11.99 -0.03
CA PHE A 208 1.34 -13.18 -0.76
C PHE A 208 2.82 -13.07 -1.08
N ASN A 209 3.60 -14.01 -0.57
CA ASN A 209 5.01 -14.13 -0.93
C ASN A 209 5.10 -14.63 -2.37
N SER A 210 5.38 -13.72 -3.27
CA SER A 210 5.39 -13.98 -4.69
C SER A 210 6.55 -14.92 -5.04
N GLY A 211 6.23 -16.12 -5.52
CA GLY A 211 7.18 -17.02 -6.17
C GLY A 211 7.56 -16.59 -7.58
N ILE A 212 7.30 -15.33 -7.97
CA ILE A 212 7.52 -14.81 -9.32
C ILE A 212 8.99 -14.88 -9.71
N ASN A 213 9.90 -14.68 -8.74
CA ASN A 213 11.32 -14.74 -8.99
C ASN A 213 12.07 -15.27 -7.74
N LYS A 214 13.07 -16.14 -7.95
CA LYS A 214 13.98 -16.64 -6.89
C LYS A 214 14.72 -15.52 -6.14
N HIS A 215 14.76 -14.31 -6.70
CA HIS A 215 15.35 -13.13 -6.06
C HIS A 215 14.46 -12.45 -5.03
N THR A 216 13.18 -12.77 -5.00
CA THR A 216 12.20 -12.16 -4.07
C THR A 216 12.28 -12.72 -2.65
N ARG A 217 12.97 -13.87 -2.48
CA ARG A 217 13.15 -14.60 -1.22
C ARG A 217 14.62 -14.95 -1.07
N THR A 218 15.40 -14.06 -0.48
CA THR A 218 16.84 -14.25 -0.39
C THR A 218 17.36 -14.11 1.03
N LEU A 219 18.19 -15.05 1.41
CA LEU A 219 19.00 -15.01 2.62
C LEU A 219 20.42 -14.62 2.24
N LYS A 220 21.00 -13.66 2.94
CA LYS A 220 22.35 -13.19 2.64
C LYS A 220 23.13 -12.91 3.90
N THR A 221 24.24 -13.61 4.07
CA THR A 221 25.16 -13.45 5.19
C THR A 221 26.53 -13.01 4.69
N ARG A 222 27.14 -12.06 5.41
CA ARG A 222 28.54 -11.62 5.17
C ARG A 222 29.27 -11.45 6.49
N TYR A 223 30.47 -11.96 6.56
CA TYR A 223 31.40 -11.77 7.67
C TYR A 223 32.84 -11.87 7.16
N THR A 224 33.80 -11.47 8.00
CA THR A 224 35.22 -11.64 7.73
C THR A 224 35.80 -12.55 8.83
N LEU A 225 36.59 -13.53 8.46
CA LEU A 225 37.30 -14.44 9.37
C LEU A 225 38.74 -14.55 8.89
N ASP A 226 39.69 -14.34 9.76
CA ASP A 226 41.14 -14.41 9.47
C ASP A 226 41.56 -13.56 8.27
N GLY A 227 40.97 -12.39 8.10
CA GLY A 227 41.23 -11.50 6.98
C GLY A 227 40.47 -11.83 5.69
N GLU A 228 39.92 -13.02 5.57
CA GLU A 228 39.14 -13.46 4.43
C GLU A 228 37.67 -13.04 4.52
N ARG A 229 37.08 -12.74 3.36
CA ARG A 229 35.68 -12.30 3.25
C ARG A 229 34.78 -13.46 2.84
N TYR A 230 33.89 -13.85 3.76
CA TYR A 230 32.89 -14.88 3.51
C TYR A 230 31.57 -14.20 3.10
N LYS A 231 31.00 -14.72 2.02
CA LYS A 231 29.68 -14.28 1.50
C LYS A 231 28.89 -15.53 1.18
N ASP A 232 27.84 -15.72 1.95
CA ASP A 232 26.82 -16.72 1.69
C ASP A 232 25.55 -16.05 1.16
N MET A 233 24.92 -16.64 0.15
CA MET A 233 23.72 -16.11 -0.47
C MET A 233 22.84 -17.26 -0.95
N GLN A 234 21.78 -17.49 -0.22
CA GLN A 234 20.75 -18.46 -0.52
C GLN A 234 19.58 -17.76 -1.23
N ARG A 235 18.99 -18.42 -2.22
CA ARG A 235 17.85 -17.95 -2.99
C ARG A 235 16.75 -18.98 -2.91
N ASP A 236 15.51 -18.51 -3.00
CA ASP A 236 14.32 -19.36 -2.94
C ASP A 236 14.14 -20.04 -1.57
N VAL A 237 14.41 -19.28 -0.51
CA VAL A 237 14.26 -19.73 0.87
C VAL A 237 12.77 -20.04 1.15
N HIS A 238 12.53 -21.09 1.94
CA HIS A 238 11.18 -21.48 2.35
C HIS A 238 10.58 -20.46 3.32
N ILE A 239 9.81 -19.53 2.78
CA ILE A 239 9.06 -18.54 3.56
C ILE A 239 7.57 -18.82 3.48
N ASN A 240 6.84 -18.40 4.50
CA ASN A 240 5.39 -18.56 4.54
C ASN A 240 4.75 -17.97 3.28
N PRO A 241 4.02 -18.76 2.47
CA PRO A 241 3.47 -18.31 1.20
C PRO A 241 2.43 -17.20 1.35
N THR A 242 1.72 -17.19 2.48
CA THR A 242 0.66 -16.22 2.76
C THR A 242 0.77 -15.69 4.19
N ASN A 243 0.59 -14.40 4.34
CA ASN A 243 0.58 -13.74 5.64
C ASN A 243 -0.64 -12.82 5.73
N VAL A 244 -1.14 -12.62 6.95
CA VAL A 244 -2.13 -11.60 7.24
C VAL A 244 -1.47 -10.54 8.11
N ASN A 245 -1.47 -9.30 7.64
CA ASN A 245 -0.98 -8.16 8.39
C ASN A 245 -2.16 -7.36 8.91
N LEU A 246 -2.05 -6.83 10.13
CA LEU A 246 -2.95 -5.81 10.65
C LEU A 246 -2.25 -4.47 10.46
N MET A 247 -2.94 -3.51 9.87
CA MET A 247 -2.38 -2.20 9.54
C MET A 247 -3.26 -1.09 10.09
N ALA A 248 -2.63 -0.13 10.75
CA ALA A 248 -3.24 1.11 11.20
C ALA A 248 -2.45 2.29 10.61
N THR A 249 -3.16 3.33 10.14
CA THR A 249 -2.53 4.56 9.67
C THR A 249 -3.24 5.78 10.22
N VAL A 250 -2.46 6.82 10.46
CA VAL A 250 -2.95 8.18 10.74
C VAL A 250 -2.26 9.10 9.77
N SER A 251 -3.01 9.80 8.94
CA SER A 251 -2.45 10.69 7.94
C SER A 251 -2.88 12.14 8.16
N TRP A 252 -1.95 13.05 7.92
CA TRP A 252 -2.18 14.47 7.88
C TRP A 252 -1.73 15.00 6.52
N SER A 253 -2.73 15.38 5.70
CA SER A 253 -2.50 15.85 4.34
C SER A 253 -1.73 14.82 3.49
N TRP A 254 -0.49 15.08 3.10
CA TRP A 254 0.33 14.24 2.25
C TRP A 254 1.27 13.29 3.01
N ILE A 255 1.34 13.39 4.35
CA ILE A 255 2.19 12.55 5.19
C ILE A 255 1.34 11.78 6.19
N GLY A 256 1.73 10.56 6.52
CA GLY A 256 1.10 9.74 7.55
C GLY A 256 2.10 8.90 8.31
N LEU A 257 1.68 8.46 9.48
CA LEU A 257 2.34 7.44 10.26
C LEU A 257 1.58 6.13 10.08
N TYR A 258 2.28 5.02 9.99
CA TYR A 258 1.66 3.72 9.96
C TYR A 258 2.32 2.76 10.95
N ALA A 259 1.52 1.81 11.43
CA ALA A 259 1.97 0.63 12.14
C ALA A 259 1.40 -0.60 11.43
N ARG A 260 2.24 -1.61 11.21
CA ARG A 260 1.85 -2.88 10.59
C ARG A 260 2.35 -4.03 11.46
N TYR A 261 1.44 -4.86 11.92
CA TYR A 261 1.72 -6.04 12.73
C TYR A 261 1.44 -7.31 11.93
N THR A 262 2.39 -8.22 11.90
CA THR A 262 2.28 -9.52 11.24
C THR A 262 2.34 -10.61 12.30
N PRO A 263 1.19 -11.21 12.67
CA PRO A 263 1.14 -12.27 13.67
C PRO A 263 1.75 -13.60 13.21
N SER A 264 1.77 -13.84 11.91
CA SER A 264 2.36 -15.04 11.30
C SER A 264 3.87 -14.94 11.18
N SER A 265 4.57 -16.08 11.21
CA SER A 265 6.01 -16.14 10.99
C SER A 265 6.38 -15.78 9.56
N ALA A 266 7.57 -15.20 9.36
CA ALA A 266 8.12 -14.95 8.04
C ALA A 266 8.55 -16.27 7.34
N PHE A 267 9.08 -17.22 8.08
CA PHE A 267 9.42 -18.55 7.57
C PHE A 267 8.20 -19.48 7.61
N ASP A 268 8.19 -20.45 6.72
CA ASP A 268 7.26 -21.58 6.83
C ASP A 268 7.55 -22.35 8.12
N THR A 269 6.49 -22.94 8.69
CA THR A 269 6.50 -23.47 10.06
C THR A 269 7.58 -24.53 10.30
N ASP A 270 7.90 -25.31 9.28
CA ASP A 270 8.83 -26.43 9.35
C ASP A 270 10.25 -26.06 8.88
N TYR A 271 10.42 -24.87 8.28
CA TYR A 271 11.65 -24.49 7.61
C TYR A 271 12.39 -23.30 8.24
N GLY A 272 12.00 -22.85 9.42
CA GLY A 272 12.74 -21.77 10.07
C GLY A 272 12.17 -21.28 11.38
N PRO A 273 12.86 -20.32 12.01
CA PRO A 273 12.48 -19.80 13.31
C PRO A 273 11.13 -19.07 13.24
N LYS A 274 10.27 -19.37 14.21
CA LYS A 274 8.97 -18.70 14.34
C LYS A 274 9.15 -17.36 15.04
N PHE A 275 8.75 -16.28 14.40
CA PHE A 275 8.71 -14.95 15.00
C PHE A 275 7.62 -14.09 14.34
N GLN A 276 7.09 -13.19 15.11
CA GLN A 276 6.18 -12.16 14.64
C GLN A 276 6.94 -10.90 14.25
N SER A 277 6.32 -10.00 13.50
CA SER A 277 6.97 -8.73 13.17
C SER A 277 6.04 -7.54 13.34
N LEU A 278 6.62 -6.45 13.81
CA LEU A 278 6.00 -5.14 13.90
C LEU A 278 6.82 -4.16 13.08
N SER A 279 6.20 -3.42 12.19
CA SER A 279 6.82 -2.28 11.52
C SER A 279 6.09 -0.99 11.86
N VAL A 280 6.88 0.06 12.05
CA VAL A 280 6.38 1.41 12.27
C VAL A 280 7.14 2.34 11.34
N GLY A 281 6.44 3.23 10.66
CA GLY A 281 7.05 4.07 9.66
C GLY A 281 6.21 5.26 9.24
N VAL A 282 6.74 5.96 8.25
CA VAL A 282 6.12 7.11 7.62
C VAL A 282 5.60 6.68 6.24
N MET A 283 4.45 7.17 5.88
CA MET A 283 3.82 6.99 4.58
C MET A 283 3.62 8.35 3.93
N LEU A 284 4.03 8.45 2.67
CA LEU A 284 3.87 9.64 1.85
C LEU A 284 2.75 9.38 0.84
N PHE A 285 1.76 10.27 0.80
CA PHE A 285 0.62 10.20 -0.09
C PHE A 285 0.73 11.29 -1.15
N GLY A 286 0.41 10.97 -2.39
CA GLY A 286 0.32 11.96 -3.46
C GLY A 286 1.67 12.37 -4.06
N PHE A 287 2.41 11.40 -4.58
CA PHE A 287 3.50 11.65 -5.53
C PHE A 287 2.95 11.74 -6.94
#